data_6a71f480359b9f14dea6bef75599068a
#
_entry.id   6a71f480359b9f14dea6bef75599068a
#
_cell.length_a   1.000
_cell.length_b   1.000
_cell.length_c   1.000
_cell.angle_alpha   90.00
_cell.angle_beta   90.00
_cell.angle_gamma   90.00
#
_symmetry.space_group_name_H-M   'P 1'
#
loop_
_entity.id
_entity.type
_entity.pdbx_description
1 polymer ?
#
loop_
_entity_poly.entity_id
_entity_poly.type
_entity_poly.pdbx_seq_one_letter_code
_entity_poly.pdbx_strand_id
1 'polypeptide(L)'
;YRLVVLDALRPHRVQEMLWKHLEGTTLRSYVADPARGSIHSFGMALDVTILDEHGQELDMGTGFDALVEKSHPKQELEFLANGTLTPSQFENRQLLREAMFGAGFRGINSEWWHFNFGDPDVVRQTYLRID
;
A
#
# COMPACT_ATOMS: atom_id res chain seq x y z
N TYR A 1 18.50 -1.76 8.62
CA TYR A 1 17.35 -1.57 7.73
C TYR A 1 16.90 -0.12 7.71
N ARG A 2 16.41 0.35 6.59
CA ARG A 2 15.82 1.68 6.43
C ARG A 2 14.47 1.60 5.76
N LEU A 3 13.49 2.34 6.29
CA LEU A 3 12.23 2.58 5.60
C LEU A 3 12.44 3.58 4.46
N VAL A 4 11.80 3.32 3.33
CA VAL A 4 11.76 4.24 2.20
C VAL A 4 10.31 4.54 1.85
N VAL A 5 9.99 5.81 1.76
CA VAL A 5 8.68 6.29 1.30
C VAL A 5 8.68 6.29 -0.22
N LEU A 6 7.78 5.53 -0.82
CA LEU A 6 7.62 5.40 -2.26
C LEU A 6 6.54 6.35 -2.80
N ASP A 7 5.47 6.55 -2.02
CA ASP A 7 4.41 7.52 -2.29
C ASP A 7 3.84 8.04 -0.97
N ALA A 8 3.45 9.31 -0.95
CA ALA A 8 2.90 9.95 0.25
C ALA A 8 1.67 10.78 -0.11
N LEU A 9 1.80 12.10 -0.19
CA LEU A 9 0.72 12.97 -0.63
C LEU A 9 0.51 12.80 -2.14
N ARG A 10 -0.70 12.36 -2.52
CA ARG A 10 -1.14 12.29 -3.91
C ARG A 10 -2.28 13.27 -4.11
N PRO A 11 -2.08 14.37 -4.84
CA PRO A 11 -3.15 15.32 -5.12
C PRO A 11 -4.36 14.65 -5.76
N HIS A 12 -5.56 15.12 -5.41
CA HIS A 12 -6.80 14.48 -5.88
C HIS A 12 -6.89 14.42 -7.42
N ARG A 13 -6.43 15.47 -8.13
CA ARG A 13 -6.37 15.46 -9.60
C ARG A 13 -5.55 14.29 -10.16
N VAL A 14 -4.49 13.87 -9.46
CA VAL A 14 -3.67 12.71 -9.86
C VAL A 14 -4.46 11.42 -9.67
N GLN A 15 -5.21 11.31 -8.59
CA GLN A 15 -6.11 10.17 -8.34
C GLN A 15 -7.17 10.06 -9.44
N GLU A 16 -7.75 11.16 -9.87
CA GLU A 16 -8.71 11.19 -10.99
C GLU A 16 -8.08 10.73 -12.30
N MET A 17 -6.84 11.16 -12.56
CA MET A 17 -6.09 10.72 -13.76
C MET A 17 -5.82 9.22 -13.74
N LEU A 18 -5.40 8.66 -12.59
CA LEU A 18 -5.18 7.22 -12.44
C LEU A 18 -6.48 6.44 -12.66
N TRP A 19 -7.56 6.89 -12.06
CA TRP A 19 -8.89 6.28 -12.20
C TRP A 19 -9.35 6.23 -13.65
N LYS A 20 -9.19 7.34 -14.37
CA LYS A 20 -9.53 7.44 -15.78
C LYS A 20 -8.62 6.55 -16.65
N HIS A 21 -7.33 6.53 -16.36
CA HIS A 21 -6.36 5.72 -17.10
C HIS A 21 -6.67 4.21 -17.02
N LEU A 22 -7.19 3.76 -15.88
CA LEU A 22 -7.54 2.35 -15.64
C LEU A 22 -8.98 2.00 -16.05
N GLU A 23 -9.70 2.92 -16.69
CA GLU A 23 -11.08 2.69 -17.15
C GLU A 23 -11.14 1.50 -18.10
N GLY A 24 -12.12 0.61 -17.86
CA GLY A 24 -12.30 -0.60 -18.66
C GLY A 24 -11.33 -1.75 -18.30
N THR A 25 -10.46 -1.58 -17.32
CA THR A 25 -9.56 -2.63 -16.84
C THR A 25 -10.00 -3.18 -15.48
N THR A 26 -9.62 -4.42 -15.17
CA THR A 26 -9.83 -5.02 -13.83
C THR A 26 -8.96 -4.38 -12.75
N LEU A 27 -7.90 -3.67 -13.13
CA LEU A 27 -6.98 -2.99 -12.22
C LEU A 27 -7.61 -1.79 -11.52
N ARG A 28 -8.71 -1.27 -12.06
CA ARG A 28 -9.44 -0.14 -11.47
C ARG A 28 -9.90 -0.41 -10.02
N SER A 29 -10.17 -1.69 -9.70
CA SER A 29 -10.55 -2.09 -8.34
C SER A 29 -9.47 -1.87 -7.27
N TYR A 30 -8.19 -1.73 -7.68
CA TYR A 30 -7.07 -1.42 -6.78
C TYR A 30 -6.92 0.07 -6.49
N VAL A 31 -7.59 0.93 -7.25
CA VAL A 31 -7.48 2.38 -7.13
C VAL A 31 -8.73 2.93 -6.47
N ALA A 32 -8.57 3.77 -5.45
CA ALA A 32 -9.71 4.37 -4.78
C ALA A 32 -10.54 5.22 -5.75
N ASP A 33 -11.87 5.05 -5.69
CA ASP A 33 -12.80 5.88 -6.45
C ASP A 33 -12.62 7.36 -6.08
N PRO A 34 -12.36 8.25 -7.05
CA PRO A 34 -12.21 9.69 -6.80
C PRO A 34 -13.42 10.31 -6.10
N ALA A 35 -14.63 9.80 -6.33
CA ALA A 35 -15.82 10.27 -5.64
C ALA A 35 -15.73 10.05 -4.12
N ARG A 36 -15.07 8.98 -3.68
CA ARG A 36 -14.80 8.69 -2.28
C ARG A 36 -13.53 9.37 -1.77
N GLY A 37 -12.51 9.45 -2.60
CA GLY A 37 -11.20 10.00 -2.29
C GLY A 37 -10.20 8.96 -1.76
N SER A 38 -8.98 9.01 -2.29
CA SER A 38 -7.84 8.24 -1.78
C SER A 38 -7.35 8.85 -0.46
N ILE A 39 -6.95 8.02 0.50
CA ILE A 39 -6.36 8.49 1.75
C ILE A 39 -5.02 9.23 1.52
N HIS A 40 -4.30 8.90 0.47
CA HIS A 40 -3.13 9.66 0.01
C HIS A 40 -3.46 11.12 -0.31
N SER A 41 -4.67 11.41 -0.79
CA SER A 41 -5.09 12.80 -1.12
C SER A 41 -5.39 13.65 0.10
N PHE A 42 -5.48 13.04 1.27
CA PHE A 42 -5.60 13.72 2.56
C PHE A 42 -4.26 13.79 3.32
N GLY A 43 -3.16 13.30 2.73
CA GLY A 43 -1.86 13.24 3.38
C GLY A 43 -1.77 12.22 4.53
N MET A 44 -2.67 11.24 4.57
CA MET A 44 -2.82 10.29 5.68
C MET A 44 -2.55 8.84 5.28
N ALA A 45 -1.85 8.63 4.16
CA ALA A 45 -1.36 7.33 3.73
C ALA A 45 0.08 7.41 3.22
N LEU A 46 0.82 6.32 3.44
CA LEU A 46 2.16 6.13 2.91
C LEU A 46 2.24 4.78 2.20
N ASP A 47 2.91 4.78 1.06
CA ASP A 47 3.43 3.56 0.44
C ASP A 47 4.92 3.47 0.77
N VAL A 48 5.33 2.35 1.34
CA VAL A 48 6.67 2.18 1.91
C VAL A 48 7.27 0.81 1.58
N THR A 49 8.60 0.76 1.59
CA THR A 49 9.38 -0.48 1.55
C THR A 49 10.57 -0.40 2.49
N ILE A 50 11.38 -1.46 2.52
CA ILE A 50 12.58 -1.55 3.36
C ILE A 50 13.80 -1.76 2.47
N LEU A 51 14.87 -1.01 2.75
CA LEU A 51 16.21 -1.28 2.24
C LEU A 51 17.07 -1.96 3.31
N ASP A 52 17.90 -2.89 2.87
CA ASP A 52 18.92 -3.52 3.68
C ASP A 52 20.14 -2.60 3.96
N GLU A 53 21.14 -3.11 4.63
CA GLU A 53 22.38 -2.39 4.94
C GLU A 53 23.19 -1.99 3.70
N HIS A 54 22.97 -2.66 2.58
CA HIS A 54 23.62 -2.37 1.29
C HIS A 54 22.79 -1.43 0.40
N GLY A 55 21.65 -0.96 0.88
CA GLY A 55 20.74 -0.08 0.13
C GLY A 55 19.90 -0.81 -0.92
N GLN A 56 19.79 -2.13 -0.82
CA GLN A 56 18.95 -2.95 -1.69
C GLN A 56 17.59 -3.18 -1.05
N GLU A 57 16.52 -3.12 -1.87
CA GLU A 57 15.18 -3.41 -1.39
C GLU A 57 15.06 -4.88 -0.97
N LEU A 58 14.45 -5.11 0.19
CA LEU A 58 14.07 -6.45 0.61
C LEU A 58 13.07 -7.04 -0.37
N ASP A 59 13.24 -8.32 -0.68
CA ASP A 59 12.32 -9.03 -1.57
C ASP A 59 10.95 -9.21 -0.89
N MET A 60 9.95 -8.49 -1.35
CA MET A 60 8.58 -8.55 -0.85
C MET A 60 7.69 -9.53 -1.64
N GLY A 61 8.27 -10.24 -2.61
CA GLY A 61 7.56 -11.19 -3.46
C GLY A 61 6.89 -10.56 -4.69
N THR A 62 6.55 -9.29 -4.63
CA THR A 62 6.14 -8.47 -5.77
C THR A 62 6.80 -7.10 -5.69
N GLY A 63 6.92 -6.41 -6.82
CA GLY A 63 7.32 -5.01 -6.82
C GLY A 63 6.24 -4.09 -6.29
N PHE A 64 6.63 -2.87 -5.96
CA PHE A 64 5.72 -1.76 -5.68
C PHE A 64 4.77 -1.54 -6.88
N ASP A 65 3.51 -1.23 -6.60
CA ASP A 65 2.45 -1.04 -7.61
C ASP A 65 2.13 -2.27 -8.48
N ALA A 66 2.61 -3.46 -8.12
CA ALA A 66 2.15 -4.70 -8.74
C ALA A 66 0.71 -5.01 -8.29
N LEU A 67 -0.27 -4.61 -9.08
CA LEU A 67 -1.70 -4.76 -8.80
C LEU A 67 -2.16 -6.18 -9.16
N VAL A 68 -1.69 -7.15 -8.39
CA VAL A 68 -1.94 -8.60 -8.56
C VAL A 68 -2.27 -9.22 -7.20
N GLU A 69 -2.92 -10.39 -7.21
CA GLU A 69 -3.30 -11.09 -5.98
C GLU A 69 -2.11 -11.42 -5.08
N LYS A 70 -0.96 -11.73 -5.67
CA LYS A 70 0.27 -12.00 -4.90
C LYS A 70 0.67 -10.84 -4.00
N SER A 71 0.24 -9.60 -4.29
CA SER A 71 0.48 -8.41 -3.46
C SER A 71 -0.45 -8.31 -2.24
N HIS A 72 -1.48 -9.14 -2.13
CA HIS A 72 -2.53 -9.05 -1.12
C HIS A 72 -2.09 -9.57 0.26
N PRO A 73 -1.99 -8.73 1.30
CA PRO A 73 -1.78 -9.18 2.67
C PRO A 73 -2.83 -10.20 3.16
N LYS A 74 -4.07 -10.04 2.73
CA LYS A 74 -5.17 -10.93 3.10
C LYS A 74 -4.91 -12.40 2.74
N GLN A 75 -4.16 -12.67 1.67
CA GLN A 75 -3.91 -14.03 1.15
C GLN A 75 -2.51 -14.56 1.48
N GLU A 76 -1.71 -13.83 2.28
CA GLU A 76 -0.31 -14.19 2.54
C GLU A 76 -0.13 -15.57 3.17
N LEU A 77 -0.99 -15.97 4.10
CA LEU A 77 -0.90 -17.30 4.73
C LEU A 77 -1.19 -18.42 3.73
N GLU A 78 -2.15 -18.21 2.83
CA GLU A 78 -2.43 -19.15 1.73
C GLU A 78 -1.24 -19.22 0.78
N PHE A 79 -0.68 -18.10 0.39
CA PHE A 79 0.48 -18.03 -0.51
C PHE A 79 1.74 -18.62 0.13
N LEU A 80 1.92 -18.48 1.42
CA LEU A 80 3.00 -19.14 2.15
C LEU A 80 2.82 -20.66 2.14
N ALA A 81 1.58 -21.13 2.39
CA ALA A 81 1.27 -22.57 2.43
C ALA A 81 1.44 -23.24 1.07
N ASN A 82 1.08 -22.57 -0.03
CA ASN A 82 1.17 -23.13 -1.39
C ASN A 82 2.48 -22.80 -2.14
N GLY A 83 3.42 -22.10 -1.50
CA GLY A 83 4.71 -21.76 -2.08
C GLY A 83 4.70 -20.56 -3.04
N THR A 84 3.59 -19.85 -3.20
CA THR A 84 3.51 -18.62 -4.01
C THR A 84 4.37 -17.49 -3.41
N LEU A 85 4.40 -17.36 -2.08
CA LEU A 85 5.37 -16.59 -1.33
C LEU A 85 6.39 -17.51 -0.66
N THR A 86 7.66 -17.14 -0.72
CA THR A 86 8.68 -17.82 0.08
C THR A 86 8.57 -17.39 1.56
N PRO A 87 9.06 -18.19 2.50
CA PRO A 87 9.14 -17.79 3.91
C PRO A 87 9.86 -16.45 4.10
N SER A 88 10.95 -16.22 3.38
CA SER A 88 11.73 -14.96 3.44
C SER A 88 10.92 -13.76 2.97
N GLN A 89 10.17 -13.87 1.88
CA GLN A 89 9.28 -12.81 1.39
C GLN A 89 8.18 -12.49 2.39
N PHE A 90 7.59 -13.53 2.98
CA PHE A 90 6.59 -13.37 4.03
C PHE A 90 7.17 -12.64 5.26
N GLU A 91 8.34 -13.07 5.74
CA GLU A 91 9.03 -12.43 6.87
C GLU A 91 9.37 -10.96 6.59
N ASN A 92 9.82 -10.64 5.38
CA ASN A 92 10.11 -9.26 4.98
C ASN A 92 8.85 -8.38 5.05
N ARG A 93 7.71 -8.88 4.60
CA ARG A 93 6.42 -8.18 4.74
C ARG A 93 5.99 -8.02 6.20
N GLN A 94 6.22 -9.03 7.03
CA GLN A 94 5.94 -8.94 8.46
C GLN A 94 6.80 -7.88 9.14
N LEU A 95 8.09 -7.82 8.82
CA LEU A 95 8.99 -6.80 9.34
C LEU A 95 8.49 -5.38 9.02
N LEU A 96 8.09 -5.14 7.76
CA LEU A 96 7.51 -3.86 7.35
C LEU A 96 6.23 -3.54 8.13
N ARG A 97 5.34 -4.52 8.23
CA ARG A 97 4.04 -4.36 8.91
C ARG A 97 4.22 -4.08 10.40
N GLU A 98 5.12 -4.79 11.07
CA GLU A 98 5.42 -4.56 12.49
C GLU A 98 5.95 -3.15 12.73
N ALA A 99 6.86 -2.67 11.88
CA ALA A 99 7.39 -1.31 11.98
C ALA A 99 6.28 -0.26 11.82
N MET A 100 5.43 -0.41 10.81
CA MET A 100 4.36 0.54 10.53
C MET A 100 3.23 0.48 11.57
N PHE A 101 2.83 -0.71 12.01
CA PHE A 101 1.83 -0.87 13.07
C PHE A 101 2.32 -0.33 14.41
N GLY A 102 3.60 -0.54 14.73
CA GLY A 102 4.22 0.01 15.92
C GLY A 102 4.23 1.54 15.94
N ALA A 103 4.24 2.18 14.78
CA ALA A 103 4.14 3.64 14.62
C ALA A 103 2.69 4.16 14.55
N GLY A 104 1.69 3.30 14.68
CA GLY A 104 0.27 3.68 14.68
C GLY A 104 -0.43 3.61 13.33
N PHE A 105 0.26 3.17 12.28
CA PHE A 105 -0.35 2.94 10.96
C PHE A 105 -1.15 1.65 10.93
N ARG A 106 -1.99 1.50 9.89
CA ARG A 106 -2.75 0.26 9.60
C ARG A 106 -2.66 -0.06 8.12
N GLY A 107 -2.52 -1.35 7.81
CA GLY A 107 -2.46 -1.85 6.44
C GLY A 107 -3.84 -2.00 5.79
N ILE A 108 -3.83 -2.41 4.52
CA ILE A 108 -5.01 -2.77 3.75
C ILE A 108 -4.90 -4.21 3.21
N ASN A 109 -5.99 -4.75 2.68
CA ASN A 109 -6.05 -6.16 2.27
C ASN A 109 -5.41 -6.47 0.92
N SER A 110 -5.16 -5.47 0.07
CA SER A 110 -4.80 -5.67 -1.34
C SER A 110 -3.37 -5.26 -1.71
N GLU A 111 -2.67 -4.56 -0.83
CA GLU A 111 -1.35 -3.99 -1.10
C GLU A 111 -0.45 -4.10 0.13
N TRP A 112 0.68 -4.80 0.02
CA TRP A 112 1.62 -4.97 1.14
C TRP A 112 2.35 -3.68 1.52
N TRP A 113 2.49 -2.72 0.60
CA TRP A 113 3.22 -1.46 0.78
C TRP A 113 2.38 -0.33 1.37
N HIS A 114 1.04 -0.42 1.31
CA HIS A 114 0.14 0.70 1.67
C HIS A 114 -0.27 0.67 3.15
N PHE A 115 -0.12 1.82 3.81
CA PHE A 115 -0.51 2.00 5.20
C PHE A 115 -1.24 3.33 5.40
N ASN A 116 -2.38 3.27 6.06
CA ASN A 116 -3.17 4.43 6.45
C ASN A 116 -2.82 4.85 7.88
N PHE A 117 -2.85 6.15 8.15
CA PHE A 117 -2.85 6.70 9.50
C PHE A 117 -4.23 7.24 9.83
N GLY A 118 -4.85 6.76 10.92
CA GLY A 118 -6.22 7.06 11.28
C GLY A 118 -7.25 6.20 10.54
N ASP A 119 -8.50 6.26 11.00
CA ASP A 119 -9.63 5.60 10.35
C ASP A 119 -9.95 6.29 9.02
N PRO A 120 -10.04 5.58 7.88
CA PRO A 120 -10.26 6.18 6.58
C PRO A 120 -11.54 7.03 6.48
N ASP A 121 -12.62 6.60 7.10
CA ASP A 121 -13.88 7.32 7.04
C ASP A 121 -13.83 8.61 7.87
N VAL A 122 -13.18 8.56 9.04
CA VAL A 122 -12.92 9.74 9.87
C VAL A 122 -11.99 10.72 9.15
N VAL A 123 -10.94 10.23 8.51
CA VAL A 123 -10.01 11.07 7.72
C VAL A 123 -10.76 11.82 6.63
N ARG A 124 -11.60 11.15 5.86
CA ARG A 124 -12.39 11.78 4.79
C ARG A 124 -13.37 12.83 5.27
N GLN A 125 -13.88 12.68 6.49
CA GLN A 125 -14.82 13.64 7.10
C GLN A 125 -14.13 14.82 7.77
N THR A 126 -12.91 14.62 8.27
CA THR A 126 -12.24 15.56 9.20
C THR A 126 -11.15 16.38 8.51
N TYR A 127 -10.41 15.79 7.58
CA TYR A 127 -9.25 16.42 6.94
C TYR A 127 -9.60 17.01 5.57
N LEU A 128 -8.85 18.04 5.17
CA LEU A 128 -8.98 18.62 3.84
C LEU A 128 -8.31 17.70 2.80
N ARG A 129 -9.04 17.47 1.73
CA ARG A 129 -8.49 16.82 0.55
C ARG A 129 -7.65 17.81 -0.24
N ILE A 130 -6.44 17.40 -0.60
CA ILE A 130 -5.51 18.22 -1.38
C ILE A 130 -5.73 17.95 -2.88
N ASP A 131 -5.89 19.02 -3.61
CA ASP A 131 -6.04 18.99 -5.08
C ASP A 131 -4.70 19.05 -5.82
#